data_a722c33a23704c891581da905a0d5af8
#
_entry.id   a722c33a23704c891581da905a0d5af8
#
_cell.length_a   1.000
_cell.length_b   1.000
_cell.length_c   1.000
_cell.angle_alpha   90.00
_cell.angle_beta   90.00
_cell.angle_gamma   90.00
#
_symmetry.space_group_name_H-M   'P 1'
#
loop_
_entity.id
_entity.type
_entity.pdbx_description
1 polymer ?
#
loop_
_entity_poly.entity_id
_entity_poly.type
_entity_poly.pdbx_seq_one_letter_code
_entity_poly.pdbx_strand_id
1 'polypeptide(L)'
;MTEQIKAYPWSPFENENTEFKEKWCESARATLIAFANTFGGRIYFGVNDAGEPVGIDDYDETARSVMNFVRIGVDPDMSALVTVTPLVVDGKTVAEATVSLGDDRPYSFRGKNWLFGGVFVRIGSSSMQASRAEIM
;
A
#
# COMPACT_ATOMS: atom_id res chain seq x y z
N MET A 1 -25.23 -26.36 12.14
CA MET A 1 -24.60 -25.16 12.72
C MET A 1 -23.92 -24.39 11.63
N THR A 2 -24.37 -23.19 11.37
CA THR A 2 -23.77 -22.35 10.35
C THR A 2 -22.60 -21.55 10.94
N GLU A 3 -21.42 -21.74 10.38
CA GLU A 3 -20.30 -20.86 10.70
C GLU A 3 -20.60 -19.47 10.16
N GLN A 4 -20.48 -18.49 11.04
CA GLN A 4 -20.56 -17.11 10.61
C GLN A 4 -19.21 -16.72 10.03
N ILE A 5 -19.20 -16.38 8.76
CA ILE A 5 -18.03 -15.79 8.13
C ILE A 5 -17.96 -14.35 8.59
N LYS A 6 -16.89 -14.01 9.29
CA LYS A 6 -16.68 -12.67 9.81
C LYS A 6 -16.28 -11.75 8.67
N ALA A 7 -17.04 -10.70 8.44
CA ALA A 7 -16.76 -9.70 7.42
C ALA A 7 -16.01 -8.53 8.03
N TYR A 8 -14.93 -8.09 7.38
CA TYR A 8 -14.14 -6.94 7.75
C TYR A 8 -14.33 -5.81 6.72
N PRO A 9 -13.94 -4.58 7.04
CA PRO A 9 -14.12 -3.46 6.09
C PRO A 9 -13.24 -3.54 4.84
N TRP A 10 -12.41 -4.55 4.72
CA TRP A 10 -11.53 -4.76 3.55
C TRP A 10 -11.93 -6.03 2.80
N SER A 11 -11.38 -6.18 1.60
CA SER A 11 -11.55 -7.39 0.79
C SER A 11 -11.07 -8.61 1.58
N PRO A 12 -11.73 -9.78 1.46
CA PRO A 12 -11.29 -11.00 2.15
C PRO A 12 -9.92 -11.50 1.67
N PHE A 13 -9.44 -11.04 0.51
CA PHE A 13 -8.18 -11.46 -0.07
C PHE A 13 -7.42 -10.26 -0.61
N GLU A 14 -6.09 -10.37 -0.62
CA GLU A 14 -5.27 -9.45 -1.40
C GLU A 14 -5.64 -9.57 -2.88
N ASN A 15 -5.58 -8.45 -3.59
CA ASN A 15 -5.89 -8.39 -5.02
C ASN A 15 -5.17 -7.20 -5.65
N GLU A 16 -5.57 -6.80 -6.86
CA GLU A 16 -4.92 -5.73 -7.61
C GLU A 16 -4.98 -4.37 -6.92
N ASN A 17 -5.90 -4.15 -5.98
CA ASN A 17 -6.03 -2.88 -5.26
C ASN A 17 -6.12 -3.03 -3.74
N THR A 18 -5.77 -4.19 -3.20
CA THR A 18 -5.79 -4.45 -1.75
C THR A 18 -4.53 -5.21 -1.34
N GLU A 19 -3.83 -4.70 -0.32
CA GLU A 19 -2.64 -5.32 0.25
C GLU A 19 -2.75 -5.34 1.76
N PHE A 20 -2.34 -6.46 2.39
CA PHE A 20 -2.28 -6.61 3.84
C PHE A 20 -0.83 -6.60 4.31
N LYS A 21 -0.55 -5.86 5.37
CA LYS A 21 0.75 -5.84 6.05
C LYS A 21 0.51 -5.84 7.54
N GLU A 22 1.27 -6.64 8.28
CA GLU A 22 1.11 -6.63 9.74
C GLU A 22 1.67 -5.36 10.35
N LYS A 23 2.66 -4.75 9.71
CA LYS A 23 3.28 -3.49 10.14
C LYS A 23 3.97 -2.80 8.95
N TRP A 24 4.40 -1.57 9.17
CA TRP A 24 5.21 -0.84 8.18
C TRP A 24 6.48 -1.63 7.87
N CYS A 25 6.81 -1.78 6.59
CA CYS A 25 7.93 -2.60 6.14
C CYS A 25 8.39 -2.18 4.75
N GLU A 26 9.55 -2.69 4.34
CA GLU A 26 10.16 -2.40 3.03
C GLU A 26 9.22 -2.70 1.85
N SER A 27 8.56 -3.86 1.89
CA SER A 27 7.69 -4.25 0.77
C SER A 27 6.47 -3.35 0.62
N ALA A 28 6.03 -2.69 1.70
CA ALA A 28 4.93 -1.73 1.63
C ALA A 28 5.31 -0.51 0.78
N ARG A 29 6.57 -0.11 0.76
CA ARG A 29 7.06 1.01 -0.05
C ARG A 29 6.84 0.75 -1.54
N ALA A 30 7.24 -0.42 -2.01
CA ALA A 30 7.05 -0.80 -3.40
C ALA A 30 5.57 -0.87 -3.77
N THR A 31 4.72 -1.35 -2.86
CA THR A 31 3.28 -1.45 -3.10
C THR A 31 2.62 -0.07 -3.19
N LEU A 32 3.03 0.89 -2.37
CA LEU A 32 2.53 2.28 -2.48
C LEU A 32 2.83 2.86 -3.86
N ILE A 33 4.05 2.68 -4.33
CA ILE A 33 4.46 3.14 -5.68
C ILE A 33 3.67 2.41 -6.76
N ALA A 34 3.52 1.10 -6.63
CA ALA A 34 2.80 0.28 -7.61
C ALA A 34 1.34 0.71 -7.75
N PHE A 35 0.66 1.03 -6.63
CA PHE A 35 -0.71 1.52 -6.66
C PHE A 35 -0.81 2.86 -7.38
N ALA A 36 0.10 3.79 -7.14
CA ALA A 36 0.10 5.09 -7.82
C ALA A 36 0.31 4.95 -9.32
N ASN A 37 1.04 3.92 -9.75
CA ASN A 37 1.34 3.67 -11.16
C ASN A 37 0.30 2.81 -11.86
N THR A 38 -0.56 2.10 -11.15
CA THR A 38 -1.49 1.13 -11.77
C THR A 38 -2.95 1.57 -11.59
N PHE A 39 -3.65 1.16 -10.58
CA PHE A 39 -5.08 1.50 -10.46
C PHE A 39 -5.42 2.18 -9.13
N GLY A 40 -4.41 2.61 -8.39
CA GLY A 40 -4.63 2.99 -7.01
C GLY A 40 -4.89 1.76 -6.15
N GLY A 41 -5.15 1.97 -4.88
CA GLY A 41 -5.44 0.86 -3.98
C GLY A 41 -5.36 1.25 -2.52
N ARG A 42 -5.41 0.23 -1.67
CA ARG A 42 -5.36 0.40 -0.22
C ARG A 42 -4.43 -0.63 0.40
N ILE A 43 -3.61 -0.17 1.34
CA ILE A 43 -2.81 -1.05 2.19
C ILE A 43 -3.37 -0.95 3.59
N TYR A 44 -3.59 -2.11 4.21
CA TYR A 44 -4.06 -2.20 5.58
C TYR A 44 -2.91 -2.69 6.46
N PHE A 45 -2.38 -1.79 7.31
CA PHE A 45 -1.33 -2.12 8.26
C PHE A 45 -1.98 -2.60 9.56
N GLY A 46 -1.58 -3.75 10.04
CA GLY A 46 -2.19 -4.42 11.18
C GLY A 46 -3.14 -5.53 10.78
N VAL A 47 -3.01 -6.04 9.54
CA VAL A 47 -3.80 -7.15 9.01
C VAL A 47 -2.83 -8.23 8.52
N ASN A 48 -3.07 -9.47 8.89
CA ASN A 48 -2.23 -10.60 8.48
C ASN A 48 -2.61 -11.12 7.08
N ASP A 49 -1.86 -12.09 6.58
CA ASP A 49 -2.07 -12.64 5.23
C ASP A 49 -3.43 -13.33 5.07
N ALA A 50 -4.05 -13.75 6.16
CA ALA A 50 -5.38 -14.34 6.14
C ALA A 50 -6.50 -13.27 6.14
N GLY A 51 -6.13 -12.00 6.14
CA GLY A 51 -7.11 -10.91 6.17
C GLY A 51 -7.67 -10.62 7.55
N GLU A 52 -7.05 -11.12 8.61
CA GLU A 52 -7.50 -10.94 9.97
C GLU A 52 -6.81 -9.74 10.64
N PRO A 53 -7.55 -8.91 11.41
CA PRO A 53 -6.92 -7.80 12.12
C PRO A 53 -6.04 -8.32 13.25
N VAL A 54 -4.77 -7.94 13.23
CA VAL A 54 -3.82 -8.21 14.31
C VAL A 54 -3.45 -6.94 15.07
N GLY A 55 -3.72 -5.79 14.47
CA GLY A 55 -3.49 -4.47 15.06
C GLY A 55 -2.06 -3.99 14.93
N ILE A 56 -1.89 -2.68 15.08
CA ILE A 56 -0.58 -2.02 15.15
C ILE A 56 -0.45 -1.34 16.51
N ASP A 57 0.80 -1.23 16.99
CA ASP A 57 1.07 -0.68 18.32
C ASP A 57 0.94 0.85 18.37
N ASP A 58 1.34 1.52 17.29
CA ASP A 58 1.38 2.99 17.24
C ASP A 58 0.90 3.47 15.86
N TYR A 59 -0.36 3.86 15.79
CA TYR A 59 -0.96 4.38 14.56
C TYR A 59 -0.23 5.62 14.05
N ASP A 60 0.08 6.57 14.95
CA ASP A 60 0.72 7.83 14.53
C ASP A 60 2.09 7.59 13.93
N GLU A 61 2.85 6.65 14.46
CA GLU A 61 4.15 6.27 13.92
C GLU A 61 4.00 5.66 12.52
N THR A 62 3.05 4.75 12.35
CA THR A 62 2.77 4.13 11.06
C THR A 62 2.34 5.18 10.03
N ALA A 63 1.39 6.04 10.37
CA ALA A 63 0.92 7.09 9.47
C ALA A 63 2.07 8.03 9.08
N ARG A 64 2.90 8.40 10.03
CA ARG A 64 4.06 9.26 9.80
C ARG A 64 5.07 8.60 8.87
N SER A 65 5.34 7.31 9.07
CA SER A 65 6.26 6.54 8.21
C SER A 65 5.77 6.48 6.78
N VAL A 66 4.48 6.22 6.58
CA VAL A 66 3.86 6.21 5.25
C VAL A 66 3.99 7.57 4.58
N MET A 67 3.58 8.64 5.27
CA MET A 67 3.56 9.98 4.69
C MET A 67 4.96 10.53 4.43
N ASN A 68 5.92 10.24 5.30
CA ASN A 68 7.32 10.61 5.06
C ASN A 68 7.88 9.92 3.83
N PHE A 69 7.60 8.64 3.68
CA PHE A 69 8.08 7.89 2.51
C PHE A 69 7.51 8.45 1.20
N VAL A 70 6.19 8.62 1.11
CA VAL A 70 5.55 9.05 -0.15
C VAL A 70 5.92 10.48 -0.53
N ARG A 71 6.33 11.29 0.44
CA ARG A 71 6.74 12.67 0.21
C ARG A 71 8.23 12.80 -0.13
N ILE A 72 9.09 12.09 0.60
CA ILE A 72 10.54 12.25 0.50
C ILE A 72 11.20 11.11 -0.29
N GLY A 73 10.66 9.91 -0.18
CA GLY A 73 11.27 8.70 -0.76
C GLY A 73 10.83 8.39 -2.18
N VAL A 74 9.92 9.15 -2.75
CA VAL A 74 9.34 8.88 -4.08
C VAL A 74 9.51 10.10 -4.99
N ASP A 75 9.80 9.85 -6.24
CA ASP A 75 9.95 10.88 -7.27
C ASP A 75 9.02 10.56 -8.45
N PRO A 76 8.13 11.49 -8.83
CA PRO A 76 7.78 12.73 -8.14
C PRO A 76 7.07 12.48 -6.80
N ASP A 77 7.00 13.51 -5.97
CA ASP A 77 6.30 13.46 -4.69
C ASP A 77 4.87 12.97 -4.89
N MET A 78 4.48 11.91 -4.19
CA MET A 78 3.14 11.33 -4.32
C MET A 78 2.28 11.56 -3.06
N SER A 79 2.68 12.45 -2.16
CA SER A 79 1.97 12.66 -0.90
C SER A 79 0.53 13.13 -1.08
N ALA A 80 0.23 13.87 -2.16
CA ALA A 80 -1.13 14.32 -2.46
C ALA A 80 -2.06 13.16 -2.85
N LEU A 81 -1.51 12.00 -3.20
CA LEU A 81 -2.29 10.82 -3.61
C LEU A 81 -2.65 9.92 -2.44
N VAL A 82 -2.08 10.16 -1.26
CA VAL A 82 -2.14 9.20 -0.15
C VAL A 82 -2.85 9.81 1.05
N THR A 83 -3.79 9.03 1.60
CA THR A 83 -4.47 9.36 2.85
C THR A 83 -4.35 8.16 3.78
N VAL A 84 -4.01 8.39 5.05
CA VAL A 84 -3.95 7.34 6.07
C VAL A 84 -5.03 7.59 7.10
N THR A 85 -5.83 6.57 7.40
CA THR A 85 -6.97 6.67 8.31
C THR A 85 -6.92 5.52 9.32
N PRO A 86 -7.19 5.77 10.61
CA PRO A 86 -7.29 4.69 11.58
C PRO A 86 -8.64 4.00 11.48
N LEU A 87 -8.64 2.68 11.61
CA LEU A 87 -9.82 1.86 11.75
C LEU A 87 -9.70 1.04 13.02
N VAL A 88 -10.77 0.94 13.79
CA VAL A 88 -10.79 0.05 14.95
C VAL A 88 -11.69 -1.14 14.61
N VAL A 89 -11.09 -2.33 14.57
CA VAL A 89 -11.78 -3.57 14.17
C VAL A 89 -11.44 -4.63 15.20
N ASP A 90 -12.47 -5.22 15.79
CA ASP A 90 -12.31 -6.21 16.87
C ASP A 90 -11.45 -5.69 18.03
N GLY A 91 -11.58 -4.39 18.35
CA GLY A 91 -10.80 -3.76 19.41
C GLY A 91 -9.35 -3.50 19.06
N LYS A 92 -8.96 -3.72 17.81
CA LYS A 92 -7.58 -3.54 17.33
C LYS A 92 -7.52 -2.38 16.36
N THR A 93 -6.43 -1.62 16.42
CA THR A 93 -6.24 -0.48 15.51
C THR A 93 -5.50 -0.94 14.27
N VAL A 94 -6.07 -0.60 13.12
CA VAL A 94 -5.53 -0.86 11.79
C VAL A 94 -5.36 0.48 11.09
N ALA A 95 -4.27 0.67 10.36
CA ALA A 95 -4.08 1.86 9.54
C ALA A 95 -4.43 1.55 8.09
N GLU A 96 -5.38 2.29 7.53
CA GLU A 96 -5.75 2.17 6.12
C GLU A 96 -5.05 3.28 5.34
N ALA A 97 -4.12 2.91 4.46
CA ALA A 97 -3.47 3.84 3.55
C ALA A 97 -4.16 3.71 2.19
N THR A 98 -4.82 4.79 1.77
CA THR A 98 -5.50 4.86 0.47
C THR A 98 -4.63 5.61 -0.52
N VAL A 99 -4.36 5.01 -1.68
CA VAL A 99 -3.53 5.58 -2.73
C VAL A 99 -4.39 5.78 -3.98
N SER A 100 -4.42 7.00 -4.49
CA SER A 100 -5.09 7.30 -5.76
C SER A 100 -4.13 7.06 -6.92
N LEU A 101 -4.68 6.77 -8.10
CA LEU A 101 -3.89 6.70 -9.32
C LEU A 101 -3.25 8.06 -9.57
N GLY A 102 -1.95 8.06 -9.83
CA GLY A 102 -1.20 9.30 -10.02
C GLY A 102 -1.26 9.83 -11.46
N ASP A 103 -1.16 11.16 -11.59
CA ASP A 103 -1.19 11.85 -12.89
C ASP A 103 0.20 12.01 -13.50
N ASP A 104 1.25 11.95 -12.68
CA ASP A 104 2.64 12.17 -13.12
C ASP A 104 3.43 10.86 -13.21
N ARG A 105 2.78 9.81 -13.66
CA ARG A 105 3.43 8.49 -13.82
C ARG A 105 4.56 8.52 -14.84
N PRO A 106 5.64 7.75 -14.64
CA PRO A 106 5.80 6.76 -13.55
C PRO A 106 6.36 7.39 -12.28
N TYR A 107 5.89 6.88 -11.14
CA TYR A 107 6.47 7.17 -9.84
C TYR A 107 7.55 6.13 -9.54
N SER A 108 8.66 6.57 -8.96
CA SER A 108 9.79 5.68 -8.69
C SER A 108 10.40 5.99 -7.32
N PHE A 109 11.16 5.03 -6.79
CA PHE A 109 11.98 5.30 -5.61
C PHE A 109 12.95 6.44 -5.92
N ARG A 110 13.02 7.41 -5.01
CA ARG A 110 13.98 8.52 -5.15
C ARG A 110 15.40 7.96 -5.11
N GLY A 111 16.26 8.47 -6.00
CA GLY A 111 17.63 8.00 -6.13
C GLY A 111 17.78 6.81 -7.08
N LYS A 112 16.65 6.25 -7.54
CA LYS A 112 16.64 5.23 -8.59
C LYS A 112 15.72 5.73 -9.69
N ASN A 113 16.22 5.83 -10.91
CA ASN A 113 15.35 6.21 -12.02
C ASN A 113 14.65 4.97 -12.58
N TRP A 114 13.73 5.18 -13.49
CA TRP A 114 12.94 4.11 -14.08
C TRP A 114 13.79 3.10 -14.87
N LEU A 115 15.02 3.47 -15.30
CA LEU A 115 15.95 2.57 -16.00
C LEU A 115 16.58 1.55 -15.04
N PHE A 116 16.66 1.85 -13.74
CA PHE A 116 17.39 1.06 -12.75
C PHE A 116 16.48 0.40 -11.71
N GLY A 117 15.26 0.09 -12.09
CA GLY A 117 14.39 -0.72 -11.26
C GLY A 117 13.70 0.03 -10.12
N GLY A 118 13.58 1.36 -10.24
CA GLY A 118 12.88 2.18 -9.24
C GLY A 118 11.37 2.20 -9.39
N VAL A 119 10.83 1.75 -10.52
CA VAL A 119 9.40 1.77 -10.82
C VAL A 119 8.77 0.42 -10.53
N PHE A 120 7.67 0.44 -9.79
CA PHE A 120 6.89 -0.76 -9.49
C PHE A 120 5.47 -0.59 -10.01
N VAL A 121 4.88 -1.69 -10.47
CA VAL A 121 3.50 -1.77 -10.95
C VAL A 121 2.78 -2.91 -10.26
N ARG A 122 1.46 -2.83 -10.21
CA ARG A 122 0.63 -3.86 -9.59
C ARG A 122 0.16 -4.84 -10.66
N ILE A 123 0.48 -6.12 -10.48
CA ILE A 123 0.04 -7.21 -11.36
C ILE A 123 -0.63 -8.24 -10.47
N GLY A 124 -1.96 -8.34 -10.58
CA GLY A 124 -2.74 -9.14 -9.64
C GLY A 124 -2.53 -8.64 -8.22
N SER A 125 -2.17 -9.52 -7.31
CA SER A 125 -1.90 -9.18 -5.91
C SER A 125 -0.41 -8.94 -5.63
N SER A 126 0.41 -8.74 -6.66
CA SER A 126 1.85 -8.57 -6.52
C SER A 126 2.31 -7.18 -6.97
N SER A 127 3.23 -6.61 -6.22
CA SER A 127 3.93 -5.37 -6.59
C SER A 127 5.25 -5.77 -7.22
N MET A 128 5.38 -5.54 -8.52
CA MET A 128 6.51 -6.02 -9.32
C MET A 128 7.25 -4.87 -9.97
N GLN A 129 8.56 -5.05 -10.11
CA GLN A 129 9.37 -4.13 -10.87
C GLN A 129 8.84 -4.04 -12.30
N ALA A 130 8.62 -2.82 -12.79
CA ALA A 130 8.11 -2.62 -14.14
C ALA A 130 9.16 -3.01 -15.18
N SER A 131 8.73 -3.72 -16.20
CA SER A 131 9.57 -3.99 -17.36
C SER A 131 9.73 -2.71 -18.19
N ARG A 132 10.74 -2.66 -19.03
CA ARG A 132 10.95 -1.52 -19.93
C ARG A 132 9.72 -1.25 -20.80
N ALA A 133 9.07 -2.30 -21.28
CA ALA A 133 7.88 -2.18 -22.12
C ALA A 133 6.70 -1.55 -21.36
N GLU A 134 6.58 -1.82 -20.05
CA GLU A 134 5.51 -1.27 -19.22
C GLU A 134 5.73 0.22 -18.90
N ILE A 135 6.98 0.67 -18.87
CA ILE A 135 7.32 2.07 -18.59
C ILE A 135 7.17 2.93 -19.85
N MET A 136 7.55 2.39 -20.98
CA MET A 136 7.53 3.09 -22.27
C MET A 136 6.23 2.85 -23.00
#